data_90fcf1a3a355778033c1ba0f5a1b92f5
#
_entry.id   90fcf1a3a355778033c1ba0f5a1b92f5
#
_cell.length_a   1.000
_cell.length_b   1.000
_cell.length_c   1.000
_cell.angle_alpha   90.00
_cell.angle_beta   90.00
_cell.angle_gamma   90.00
#
_symmetry.space_group_name_H-M   'P 1'
#
loop_
_entity.id
_entity.type
_entity.pdbx_description
1 polymer ?
#
loop_
_entity_poly.entity_id
_entity_poly.type
_entity_poly.pdbx_seq_one_letter_code
_entity_poly.pdbx_strand_id
1 'polypeptide(L)'
;EAGLIPMFLIIGIWGGPKRVYAAFKFFLFTLLGSVLMLVAIISIYWITGTTDVTEIFTIKIPVKFQYVLWLAFFSSFAVKMPMWPVHTWLPDAHVEAPTAGSVILAAILLKMAGYGFLRFSIGMFPVASEYFVPLIYTLSIIAIIYTSLVALMQEDMKKLIAYSSVAHMGFVTLGIFTFTKQGIEGSIFQMLSHGLISAALFLCVGVVYDRVHSRLINSYGGLVNIMPKYSLVFAIFMLGAVGLPGTSGFIGEILVLLGAFQKNFLVAILASVGVVLGAAYMLWLYKRVIFGKLEKKELMKLKDLNSSESLILFILAGLTLFLGFYPSIILDTIHVSVDKLINDYQMSLILNTVK
;
A
#
# COMPACT_ATOMS: atom_id res chain seq x y z
N GLU A 1 16.25 -6.50 0.33
CA GLU A 1 16.69 -7.41 -0.74
C GLU A 1 16.58 -8.88 -0.32
N ALA A 2 16.76 -9.21 0.98
CA ALA A 2 16.59 -10.60 1.44
C ALA A 2 15.20 -11.18 1.14
N GLY A 3 14.15 -10.34 1.10
CA GLY A 3 12.81 -10.76 0.72
C GLY A 3 12.56 -10.88 -0.80
N LEU A 4 13.42 -10.27 -1.62
CA LEU A 4 13.26 -10.25 -3.07
C LEU A 4 13.48 -11.63 -3.69
N ILE A 5 14.56 -12.31 -3.33
CA ILE A 5 14.92 -13.62 -3.88
C ILE A 5 13.87 -14.69 -3.55
N PRO A 6 13.45 -14.86 -2.27
CA PRO A 6 12.38 -15.81 -1.96
C PRO A 6 11.07 -15.50 -2.70
N MET A 7 10.67 -14.23 -2.81
CA MET A 7 9.43 -13.86 -3.51
C MET A 7 9.54 -14.11 -5.03
N PHE A 8 10.70 -13.85 -5.64
CA PHE A 8 10.97 -14.20 -7.04
C PHE A 8 10.81 -15.70 -7.28
N LEU A 9 11.35 -16.54 -6.38
CA LEU A 9 11.22 -18.00 -6.45
C LEU A 9 9.76 -18.44 -6.23
N ILE A 10 9.06 -17.86 -5.24
CA ILE A 10 7.65 -18.19 -4.98
C ILE A 10 6.79 -17.90 -6.20
N ILE A 11 6.96 -16.75 -6.85
CA ILE A 11 6.21 -16.41 -8.06
C ILE A 11 6.64 -17.29 -9.23
N GLY A 12 7.95 -17.47 -9.43
CA GLY A 12 8.50 -18.18 -10.60
C GLY A 12 8.24 -19.67 -10.60
N ILE A 13 8.18 -20.32 -9.44
CA ILE A 13 7.99 -21.77 -9.31
C ILE A 13 6.52 -22.14 -9.18
N TRP A 14 5.81 -21.51 -8.24
CA TRP A 14 4.43 -21.86 -7.88
C TRP A 14 3.37 -20.90 -8.44
N GLY A 15 3.77 -19.98 -9.33
CA GLY A 15 2.87 -19.04 -9.95
C GLY A 15 2.05 -19.62 -11.10
N GLY A 16 1.18 -18.78 -11.67
CA GLY A 16 0.28 -19.09 -12.78
C GLY A 16 0.98 -19.21 -14.14
N PRO A 17 0.22 -19.19 -15.24
CA PRO A 17 0.74 -19.43 -16.58
C PRO A 17 1.85 -18.47 -17.03
N LYS A 18 1.78 -17.20 -16.65
CA LYS A 18 2.77 -16.16 -17.00
C LYS A 18 3.78 -15.89 -15.88
N ARG A 19 3.97 -16.85 -14.96
CA ARG A 19 4.81 -16.71 -13.76
C ARG A 19 6.23 -16.24 -14.02
N VAL A 20 6.87 -16.75 -15.09
CA VAL A 20 8.25 -16.39 -15.44
C VAL A 20 8.34 -14.90 -15.77
N TYR A 21 7.47 -14.42 -16.64
CA TYR A 21 7.41 -12.98 -16.98
C TYR A 21 7.17 -12.11 -15.75
N ALA A 22 6.19 -12.45 -14.93
CA ALA A 22 5.84 -11.71 -13.73
C ALA A 22 6.97 -11.69 -12.68
N ALA A 23 7.64 -12.84 -12.48
CA ALA A 23 8.76 -12.96 -11.57
C ALA A 23 9.95 -12.11 -12.03
N PHE A 24 10.33 -12.17 -13.30
CA PHE A 24 11.43 -11.35 -13.83
C PHE A 24 11.08 -9.85 -13.82
N LYS A 25 9.85 -9.48 -14.16
CA LYS A 25 9.41 -8.09 -14.09
C LYS A 25 9.49 -7.55 -12.66
N PHE A 26 8.97 -8.28 -11.68
CA PHE A 26 9.10 -7.95 -10.27
C PHE A 26 10.56 -7.80 -9.85
N PHE A 27 11.40 -8.79 -10.19
CA PHE A 27 12.81 -8.80 -9.81
C PHE A 27 13.57 -7.62 -10.41
N LEU A 28 13.46 -7.38 -11.71
CA LEU A 28 14.20 -6.32 -12.39
C LEU A 28 13.79 -4.92 -11.91
N PHE A 29 12.48 -4.66 -11.72
CA PHE A 29 12.03 -3.37 -11.20
C PHE A 29 12.59 -3.11 -9.81
N THR A 30 12.49 -4.07 -8.91
CA THR A 30 12.94 -3.92 -7.52
C THR A 30 14.45 -3.87 -7.41
N LEU A 31 15.17 -4.69 -8.17
CA LEU A 31 16.64 -4.70 -8.19
C LEU A 31 17.20 -3.37 -8.68
N LEU A 32 16.65 -2.81 -9.79
CA LEU A 32 17.13 -1.54 -10.34
C LEU A 32 17.03 -0.41 -9.31
N GLY A 33 15.90 -0.29 -8.64
CA GLY A 33 15.73 0.70 -7.56
C GLY A 33 16.70 0.46 -6.40
N SER A 34 16.87 -0.78 -5.99
CA SER A 34 17.73 -1.14 -4.85
C SER A 34 19.21 -0.93 -5.11
N VAL A 35 19.68 -1.15 -6.34
CA VAL A 35 21.09 -0.87 -6.71
C VAL A 35 21.39 0.62 -6.61
N LEU A 36 20.48 1.49 -7.03
CA LEU A 36 20.66 2.93 -6.89
C LEU A 36 20.73 3.36 -5.41
N MET A 37 19.87 2.79 -4.57
CA MET A 37 19.93 3.01 -3.13
C MET A 37 21.24 2.49 -2.51
N LEU A 38 21.73 1.34 -2.96
CA LEU A 38 23.03 0.81 -2.49
C LEU A 38 24.19 1.76 -2.81
N VAL A 39 24.21 2.33 -4.02
CA VAL A 39 25.22 3.35 -4.39
C VAL A 39 25.11 4.57 -3.48
N ALA A 40 23.90 5.00 -3.14
CA ALA A 40 23.69 6.09 -2.19
C ALA A 40 24.19 5.75 -0.79
N ILE A 41 23.95 4.54 -0.28
CA ILE A 41 24.47 4.08 1.02
C ILE A 41 26.01 4.10 1.06
N ILE A 42 26.67 3.61 0.01
CA ILE A 42 28.14 3.66 -0.12
C ILE A 42 28.63 5.12 -0.13
N SER A 43 27.92 5.99 -0.86
CA SER A 43 28.27 7.42 -0.92
C SER A 43 28.10 8.11 0.44
N ILE A 44 27.06 7.75 1.21
CA ILE A 44 26.87 8.26 2.58
C ILE A 44 28.04 7.83 3.46
N TYR A 45 28.44 6.56 3.40
CA TYR A 45 29.60 6.06 4.15
C TYR A 45 30.87 6.87 3.84
N TRP A 46 31.14 7.18 2.58
CA TRP A 46 32.31 7.99 2.21
C TRP A 46 32.24 9.45 2.71
N ILE A 47 31.02 9.98 2.86
CA ILE A 47 30.82 11.35 3.38
C ILE A 47 30.92 11.38 4.90
N THR A 48 30.36 10.36 5.58
CA THR A 48 30.17 10.37 7.04
C THR A 48 31.19 9.54 7.80
N GLY A 49 31.82 8.56 7.15
CA GLY A 49 32.76 7.61 7.76
C GLY A 49 32.11 6.52 8.60
N THR A 50 30.76 6.47 8.66
CA THR A 50 30.02 5.51 9.48
C THR A 50 28.83 4.92 8.70
N THR A 51 28.41 3.72 9.10
CA THR A 51 27.15 3.07 8.67
C THR A 51 26.11 3.06 9.77
N ASP A 52 26.40 3.56 10.95
CA ASP A 52 25.45 3.68 12.03
C ASP A 52 24.42 4.76 11.72
N VAL A 53 23.15 4.34 11.57
CA VAL A 53 22.03 5.22 11.21
C VAL A 53 21.81 6.29 12.28
N THR A 54 22.08 5.99 13.56
CA THR A 54 21.88 6.93 14.67
C THR A 54 22.95 8.04 14.64
N GLU A 55 24.18 7.70 14.28
CA GLU A 55 25.25 8.67 14.07
C GLU A 55 24.99 9.51 12.82
N ILE A 56 24.57 8.90 11.70
CA ILE A 56 24.29 9.61 10.44
C ILE A 56 23.23 10.70 10.64
N PHE A 57 22.22 10.49 11.48
CA PHE A 57 21.22 11.51 11.78
C PHE A 57 21.77 12.75 12.49
N THR A 58 22.92 12.63 13.16
CA THR A 58 23.61 13.77 13.80
C THR A 58 24.55 14.50 12.86
N ILE A 59 24.94 13.87 11.74
CA ILE A 59 25.88 14.41 10.77
C ILE A 59 25.12 15.18 9.69
N LYS A 60 25.52 16.43 9.45
CA LYS A 60 24.90 17.24 8.39
C LYS A 60 25.46 16.85 7.02
N ILE A 61 24.65 16.18 6.22
CA ILE A 61 24.97 15.90 4.81
C ILE A 61 24.83 17.21 4.01
N PRO A 62 25.87 17.64 3.24
CA PRO A 62 25.79 18.87 2.46
C PRO A 62 24.61 18.87 1.48
N VAL A 63 23.88 20.00 1.41
CA VAL A 63 22.61 20.12 0.66
C VAL A 63 22.74 19.66 -0.80
N LYS A 64 23.86 19.97 -1.46
CA LYS A 64 24.13 19.55 -2.85
C LYS A 64 24.09 18.02 -3.05
N PHE A 65 24.50 17.25 -2.01
CA PHE A 65 24.44 15.80 -2.07
C PHE A 65 23.09 15.26 -1.66
N GLN A 66 22.32 15.97 -0.81
CA GLN A 66 21.00 15.52 -0.37
C GLN A 66 20.07 15.26 -1.55
N TYR A 67 20.04 16.12 -2.58
CA TYR A 67 19.15 15.94 -3.74
C TYR A 67 19.42 14.64 -4.50
N VAL A 68 20.71 14.36 -4.79
CA VAL A 68 21.07 13.16 -5.55
C VAL A 68 20.86 11.89 -4.73
N LEU A 69 21.26 11.90 -3.46
CA LEU A 69 21.10 10.77 -2.54
C LEU A 69 19.61 10.49 -2.30
N TRP A 70 18.80 11.55 -2.13
CA TRP A 70 17.36 11.44 -1.97
C TRP A 70 16.71 10.77 -3.20
N LEU A 71 17.07 11.19 -4.42
CA LEU A 71 16.57 10.58 -5.65
C LEU A 71 16.96 9.11 -5.78
N ALA A 72 18.15 8.74 -5.34
CA ALA A 72 18.61 7.34 -5.34
C ALA A 72 17.81 6.48 -4.32
N PHE A 73 17.53 6.99 -3.12
CA PHE A 73 16.64 6.35 -2.16
C PHE A 73 15.20 6.33 -2.66
N PHE A 74 14.73 7.45 -3.22
CA PHE A 74 13.41 7.57 -3.81
C PHE A 74 13.17 6.53 -4.90
N SER A 75 14.14 6.26 -5.77
CA SER A 75 13.99 5.25 -6.82
C SER A 75 13.67 3.87 -6.27
N SER A 76 14.32 3.46 -5.17
CA SER A 76 14.03 2.19 -4.50
C SER A 76 12.65 2.19 -3.85
N PHE A 77 12.33 3.26 -3.13
CA PHE A 77 11.06 3.32 -2.39
C PHE A 77 9.87 3.51 -3.34
N ALA A 78 10.01 4.28 -4.41
CA ALA A 78 8.96 4.48 -5.41
C ALA A 78 8.61 3.18 -6.15
N VAL A 79 9.60 2.35 -6.44
CA VAL A 79 9.36 1.02 -7.03
C VAL A 79 8.65 0.12 -6.04
N LYS A 80 9.12 0.02 -4.79
CA LYS A 80 8.56 -0.88 -3.77
C LYS A 80 7.19 -0.42 -3.26
N MET A 81 6.94 0.90 -3.16
CA MET A 81 5.65 1.52 -2.79
C MET A 81 4.66 1.61 -3.95
N PRO A 82 4.87 0.93 -5.02
CA PRO A 82 4.44 1.03 -6.41
C PRO A 82 3.86 2.40 -6.80
N MET A 83 4.70 3.44 -6.74
CA MET A 83 4.29 4.77 -7.19
C MET A 83 4.15 4.82 -8.71
N TRP A 84 3.22 5.62 -9.20
CA TRP A 84 3.18 5.90 -10.63
C TRP A 84 4.48 6.64 -11.08
N PRO A 85 5.13 6.31 -12.22
CA PRO A 85 4.76 5.30 -13.24
C PRO A 85 5.38 3.91 -13.03
N VAL A 86 6.18 3.70 -11.99
CA VAL A 86 6.96 2.46 -11.76
C VAL A 86 6.17 1.35 -11.03
N HIS A 87 4.84 1.39 -11.08
CA HIS A 87 3.92 0.49 -10.38
C HIS A 87 3.53 -0.77 -11.16
N THR A 88 3.84 -0.83 -12.46
CA THR A 88 3.26 -1.84 -13.37
C THR A 88 3.66 -3.28 -13.10
N TRP A 89 4.70 -3.50 -12.30
CA TRP A 89 5.12 -4.83 -11.86
C TRP A 89 4.14 -5.46 -10.85
N LEU A 90 3.50 -4.62 -10.02
CA LEU A 90 2.69 -5.09 -8.91
C LEU A 90 1.45 -5.88 -9.35
N PRO A 91 0.59 -5.40 -10.28
CA PRO A 91 -0.55 -6.16 -10.75
C PRO A 91 -0.16 -7.49 -11.39
N ASP A 92 0.91 -7.52 -12.18
CA ASP A 92 1.37 -8.75 -12.83
C ASP A 92 1.92 -9.76 -11.82
N ALA A 93 2.69 -9.29 -10.83
CA ALA A 93 3.19 -10.13 -9.76
C ALA A 93 2.03 -10.74 -8.91
N HIS A 94 1.03 -9.93 -8.53
CA HIS A 94 -0.12 -10.41 -7.74
C HIS A 94 -0.98 -11.42 -8.51
N VAL A 95 -1.21 -11.19 -9.79
CA VAL A 95 -2.03 -12.06 -10.63
C VAL A 95 -1.40 -13.45 -10.74
N GLU A 96 -0.10 -13.51 -10.90
CA GLU A 96 0.60 -14.78 -11.08
C GLU A 96 1.01 -15.45 -9.76
N ALA A 97 1.24 -14.69 -8.69
CA ALA A 97 1.62 -15.24 -7.39
C ALA A 97 0.56 -16.19 -6.81
N PRO A 98 0.98 -17.27 -6.12
CA PRO A 98 0.04 -18.04 -5.30
C PRO A 98 -0.59 -17.16 -4.22
N THR A 99 -1.73 -17.56 -3.66
CA THR A 99 -2.48 -16.72 -2.69
C THR A 99 -1.62 -16.26 -1.53
N ALA A 100 -0.83 -17.13 -0.93
CA ALA A 100 0.10 -16.78 0.17
C ALA A 100 1.14 -15.75 -0.27
N GLY A 101 1.71 -15.88 -1.49
CA GLY A 101 2.63 -14.91 -2.06
C GLY A 101 1.98 -13.52 -2.23
N SER A 102 0.75 -13.47 -2.72
CA SER A 102 -0.01 -12.22 -2.85
C SER A 102 -0.29 -11.57 -1.48
N VAL A 103 -0.59 -12.38 -0.46
CA VAL A 103 -0.82 -11.89 0.91
C VAL A 103 0.44 -11.23 1.47
N ILE A 104 1.59 -11.88 1.41
CA ILE A 104 2.86 -11.33 1.92
C ILE A 104 3.27 -10.08 1.15
N LEU A 105 3.13 -10.11 -0.17
CA LEU A 105 3.47 -8.99 -1.04
C LEU A 105 2.63 -7.75 -0.70
N ALA A 106 1.30 -7.92 -0.58
CA ALA A 106 0.39 -6.82 -0.27
C ALA A 106 0.47 -6.35 1.18
N ALA A 107 0.57 -7.28 2.14
CA ALA A 107 0.51 -6.93 3.56
C ALA A 107 1.78 -6.26 4.08
N ILE A 108 2.97 -6.75 3.70
CA ILE A 108 4.23 -6.39 4.34
C ILE A 108 5.18 -5.68 3.38
N LEU A 109 5.46 -6.27 2.21
CA LEU A 109 6.55 -5.80 1.35
C LEU A 109 6.38 -4.34 0.88
N LEU A 110 5.16 -3.91 0.58
CA LEU A 110 4.88 -2.53 0.18
C LEU A 110 5.20 -1.53 1.31
N LYS A 111 4.94 -1.90 2.57
CA LYS A 111 5.08 -1.01 3.73
C LYS A 111 6.52 -0.74 4.13
N MET A 112 7.44 -1.61 3.75
CA MET A 112 8.87 -1.39 3.95
C MET A 112 9.35 -0.10 3.28
N ALA A 113 8.79 0.26 2.13
CA ALA A 113 9.14 1.51 1.44
C ALA A 113 8.57 2.75 2.16
N GLY A 114 7.34 2.66 2.73
CA GLY A 114 6.78 3.74 3.54
C GLY A 114 7.60 4.00 4.80
N TYR A 115 8.02 2.94 5.47
CA TYR A 115 9.00 3.05 6.56
C TYR A 115 10.30 3.70 6.07
N GLY A 116 10.77 3.32 4.88
CA GLY A 116 11.97 3.89 4.26
C GLY A 116 11.85 5.40 4.02
N PHE A 117 10.72 5.89 3.52
CA PHE A 117 10.47 7.32 3.37
C PHE A 117 10.51 8.05 4.71
N LEU A 118 9.83 7.53 5.72
CA LEU A 118 9.80 8.13 7.06
C LEU A 118 11.20 8.13 7.71
N ARG A 119 11.85 6.98 7.72
CA ARG A 119 13.10 6.80 8.45
C ARG A 119 14.30 7.44 7.76
N PHE A 120 14.42 7.24 6.45
CA PHE A 120 15.63 7.64 5.71
C PHE A 120 15.42 8.92 4.90
N SER A 121 14.36 9.03 4.09
CA SER A 121 14.21 10.21 3.23
C SER A 121 14.00 11.48 4.04
N ILE A 122 13.08 11.46 5.02
CA ILE A 122 12.82 12.62 5.88
C ILE A 122 13.96 12.81 6.89
N GLY A 123 14.41 11.72 7.52
CA GLY A 123 15.40 11.81 8.60
C GLY A 123 16.81 12.22 8.13
N MET A 124 17.26 11.75 6.96
CA MET A 124 18.62 12.04 6.45
C MET A 124 18.68 13.23 5.50
N PHE A 125 17.60 13.49 4.75
CA PHE A 125 17.57 14.48 3.65
C PHE A 125 16.40 15.45 3.77
N PRO A 126 16.27 16.20 4.87
CA PRO A 126 15.11 17.05 5.12
C PRO A 126 14.93 18.15 4.05
N VAL A 127 16.03 18.78 3.59
CA VAL A 127 15.99 19.84 2.58
C VAL A 127 15.56 19.29 1.21
N ALA A 128 16.08 18.13 0.82
CA ALA A 128 15.67 17.49 -0.42
C ALA A 128 14.21 16.98 -0.32
N SER A 129 13.80 16.48 0.83
CA SER A 129 12.42 16.03 1.06
C SER A 129 11.42 17.18 0.89
N GLU A 130 11.70 18.38 1.41
CA GLU A 130 10.88 19.58 1.19
C GLU A 130 10.86 19.99 -0.29
N TYR A 131 12.02 20.02 -0.94
CA TYR A 131 12.14 20.41 -2.35
C TYR A 131 11.30 19.51 -3.27
N PHE A 132 11.27 18.19 -3.01
CA PHE A 132 10.55 17.23 -3.84
C PHE A 132 9.08 17.03 -3.46
N VAL A 133 8.52 17.78 -2.49
CA VAL A 133 7.08 17.72 -2.15
C VAL A 133 6.16 17.84 -3.36
N PRO A 134 6.35 18.84 -4.28
CA PRO A 134 5.46 18.97 -5.44
C PRO A 134 5.50 17.74 -6.36
N LEU A 135 6.68 17.13 -6.51
CA LEU A 135 6.84 15.89 -7.28
C LEU A 135 6.03 14.75 -6.64
N ILE A 136 6.22 14.55 -5.33
CA ILE A 136 5.50 13.47 -4.60
C ILE A 136 3.99 13.69 -4.65
N TYR A 137 3.51 14.90 -4.42
CA TYR A 137 2.07 15.21 -4.51
C TYR A 137 1.51 14.88 -5.88
N THR A 138 2.20 15.29 -6.94
CA THR A 138 1.77 15.02 -8.32
C THR A 138 1.70 13.52 -8.59
N LEU A 139 2.76 12.76 -8.25
CA LEU A 139 2.80 11.32 -8.46
C LEU A 139 1.74 10.59 -7.61
N SER A 140 1.52 11.03 -6.37
CA SER A 140 0.52 10.46 -5.47
C SER A 140 -0.91 10.69 -5.98
N ILE A 141 -1.24 11.91 -6.44
CA ILE A 141 -2.57 12.22 -7.00
C ILE A 141 -2.81 11.42 -8.27
N ILE A 142 -1.81 11.34 -9.17
CA ILE A 142 -1.92 10.50 -10.38
C ILE A 142 -2.14 9.04 -9.97
N ALA A 143 -1.38 8.52 -9.01
CA ALA A 143 -1.57 7.16 -8.51
C ALA A 143 -3.00 6.96 -7.98
N ILE A 144 -3.50 7.86 -7.13
CA ILE A 144 -4.85 7.77 -6.53
C ILE A 144 -5.92 7.75 -7.63
N ILE A 145 -5.92 8.71 -8.55
CA ILE A 145 -7.00 8.86 -9.54
C ILE A 145 -6.84 7.86 -10.68
N TYR A 146 -5.68 7.82 -11.32
CA TYR A 146 -5.46 6.99 -12.49
C TYR A 146 -5.59 5.51 -12.19
N THR A 147 -4.95 5.02 -11.10
CA THR A 147 -5.01 3.58 -10.81
C THR A 147 -6.38 3.14 -10.28
N SER A 148 -7.15 4.03 -9.66
CA SER A 148 -8.55 3.77 -9.31
C SER A 148 -9.44 3.60 -10.55
N LEU A 149 -9.25 4.45 -11.58
CA LEU A 149 -9.94 4.31 -12.87
C LEU A 149 -9.53 3.01 -13.58
N VAL A 150 -8.24 2.66 -13.54
CA VAL A 150 -7.75 1.38 -14.08
C VAL A 150 -8.34 0.20 -13.32
N ALA A 151 -8.43 0.28 -11.97
CA ALA A 151 -9.04 -0.76 -11.15
C ALA A 151 -10.51 -0.99 -11.52
N LEU A 152 -11.27 0.08 -11.77
CA LEU A 152 -12.69 0.01 -12.17
C LEU A 152 -12.90 -0.82 -13.45
N MET A 153 -11.94 -0.79 -14.38
CA MET A 153 -12.03 -1.48 -15.67
C MET A 153 -11.49 -2.91 -15.67
N GLN A 154 -10.99 -3.40 -14.52
CA GLN A 154 -10.43 -4.76 -14.47
C GLN A 154 -11.52 -5.83 -14.45
N GLU A 155 -11.23 -6.93 -15.17
CA GLU A 155 -12.07 -8.14 -15.23
C GLU A 155 -11.56 -9.24 -14.28
N ASP A 156 -10.29 -9.16 -13.85
CA ASP A 156 -9.65 -10.10 -12.91
C ASP A 156 -9.68 -9.50 -11.50
N MET A 157 -10.23 -10.26 -10.52
CA MET A 157 -10.35 -9.82 -9.13
C MET A 157 -9.00 -9.50 -8.49
N LYS A 158 -7.97 -10.32 -8.72
CA LYS A 158 -6.63 -10.05 -8.18
C LYS A 158 -6.03 -8.78 -8.76
N LYS A 159 -6.25 -8.53 -10.05
CA LYS A 159 -5.78 -7.36 -10.74
C LYS A 159 -6.44 -6.09 -10.22
N LEU A 160 -7.75 -6.14 -9.99
CA LEU A 160 -8.52 -5.04 -9.40
C LEU A 160 -7.98 -4.68 -8.01
N ILE A 161 -7.83 -5.67 -7.14
CA ILE A 161 -7.30 -5.47 -5.78
C ILE A 161 -5.84 -4.97 -5.81
N ALA A 162 -5.01 -5.43 -6.74
CA ALA A 162 -3.65 -4.94 -6.89
C ALA A 162 -3.60 -3.46 -7.29
N TYR A 163 -4.43 -3.02 -8.25
CA TYR A 163 -4.52 -1.60 -8.62
C TYR A 163 -5.10 -0.75 -7.50
N SER A 164 -6.07 -1.26 -6.73
CA SER A 164 -6.56 -0.55 -5.55
C SER A 164 -5.44 -0.34 -4.52
N SER A 165 -4.54 -1.31 -4.37
CA SER A 165 -3.36 -1.17 -3.49
C SER A 165 -2.43 -0.03 -3.93
N VAL A 166 -2.24 0.18 -5.24
CA VAL A 166 -1.46 1.32 -5.76
C VAL A 166 -2.12 2.64 -5.38
N ALA A 167 -3.45 2.75 -5.51
CA ALA A 167 -4.21 3.94 -5.11
C ALA A 167 -4.07 4.23 -3.61
N HIS A 168 -4.24 3.22 -2.74
CA HIS A 168 -4.08 3.38 -1.28
C HIS A 168 -2.65 3.75 -0.88
N MET A 169 -1.63 3.23 -1.57
CA MET A 169 -0.24 3.64 -1.35
C MET A 169 0.00 5.09 -1.81
N GLY A 170 -0.75 5.59 -2.79
CA GLY A 170 -0.79 7.00 -3.14
C GLY A 170 -1.23 7.91 -1.98
N PHE A 171 -2.25 7.49 -1.19
CA PHE A 171 -2.61 8.19 0.05
C PHE A 171 -1.47 8.15 1.07
N VAL A 172 -0.80 7.03 1.22
CA VAL A 172 0.33 6.89 2.16
C VAL A 172 1.45 7.85 1.79
N THR A 173 1.90 7.87 0.53
CA THR A 173 2.97 8.79 0.09
C THR A 173 2.56 10.25 0.20
N LEU A 174 1.32 10.57 -0.15
CA LEU A 174 0.76 11.90 0.05
C LEU A 174 0.87 12.35 1.51
N GLY A 175 0.36 11.54 2.45
CA GLY A 175 0.32 11.89 3.86
C GLY A 175 1.71 12.00 4.50
N ILE A 176 2.66 11.13 4.14
CA ILE A 176 4.05 11.21 4.62
C ILE A 176 4.65 12.58 4.30
N PHE A 177 4.47 13.08 3.09
CA PHE A 177 5.08 14.33 2.62
C PHE A 177 4.24 15.59 2.89
N THR A 178 3.15 15.48 3.67
CA THR A 178 2.50 16.66 4.23
C THR A 178 3.30 17.31 5.35
N PHE A 179 4.19 16.55 6.00
CA PHE A 179 4.91 16.97 7.21
C PHE A 179 4.00 17.51 8.31
N THR A 180 2.74 17.08 8.32
CA THR A 180 1.78 17.35 9.39
C THR A 180 1.64 16.11 10.27
N LYS A 181 1.31 16.31 11.55
CA LYS A 181 1.09 15.23 12.48
C LYS A 181 0.02 14.27 11.97
N GLN A 182 -1.14 14.80 11.58
CA GLN A 182 -2.27 14.02 11.07
C GLN A 182 -1.90 13.25 9.80
N GLY A 183 -1.17 13.86 8.86
CA GLY A 183 -0.78 13.22 7.62
C GLY A 183 0.19 12.07 7.83
N ILE A 184 1.19 12.24 8.69
CA ILE A 184 2.17 11.18 8.98
C ILE A 184 1.54 10.05 9.79
N GLU A 185 0.80 10.36 10.86
CA GLU A 185 0.07 9.37 11.66
C GLU A 185 -0.95 8.61 10.81
N GLY A 186 -1.71 9.33 9.97
CA GLY A 186 -2.64 8.75 9.02
C GLY A 186 -1.95 7.81 8.03
N SER A 187 -0.77 8.16 7.52
CA SER A 187 0.00 7.32 6.61
C SER A 187 0.49 6.04 7.27
N ILE A 188 1.00 6.11 8.50
CA ILE A 188 1.42 4.93 9.26
C ILE A 188 0.21 4.05 9.54
N PHE A 189 -0.90 4.64 9.98
CA PHE A 189 -2.13 3.90 10.24
C PHE A 189 -2.69 3.26 8.96
N GLN A 190 -2.66 3.99 7.82
CA GLN A 190 -3.10 3.46 6.52
C GLN A 190 -2.23 2.30 6.05
N MET A 191 -0.92 2.33 6.28
CA MET A 191 -0.05 1.18 5.99
C MET A 191 -0.48 -0.07 6.75
N LEU A 192 -0.77 0.04 8.05
CA LEU A 192 -1.22 -1.07 8.88
C LEU A 192 -2.61 -1.56 8.45
N SER A 193 -3.56 -0.65 8.31
CA SER A 193 -4.93 -0.94 7.89
C SER A 193 -4.98 -1.62 6.52
N HIS A 194 -4.29 -1.03 5.52
CA HIS A 194 -4.18 -1.63 4.20
C HIS A 194 -3.52 -3.02 4.26
N GLY A 195 -2.54 -3.23 5.15
CA GLY A 195 -1.92 -4.54 5.36
C GLY A 195 -2.94 -5.61 5.72
N LEU A 196 -3.82 -5.32 6.68
CA LEU A 196 -4.87 -6.23 7.12
C LEU A 196 -5.94 -6.44 6.03
N ILE A 197 -6.47 -5.35 5.49
CA ILE A 197 -7.58 -5.38 4.53
C ILE A 197 -7.16 -6.02 3.20
N SER A 198 -6.00 -5.65 2.65
CA SER A 198 -5.53 -6.21 1.39
C SER A 198 -5.17 -7.69 1.50
N ALA A 199 -4.52 -8.10 2.59
CA ALA A 199 -4.28 -9.51 2.87
C ALA A 199 -5.59 -10.30 2.89
N ALA A 200 -6.60 -9.80 3.60
CA ALA A 200 -7.90 -10.44 3.70
C ALA A 200 -8.65 -10.50 2.35
N LEU A 201 -8.58 -9.44 1.55
CA LEU A 201 -9.16 -9.43 0.20
C LEU A 201 -8.48 -10.46 -0.71
N PHE A 202 -7.15 -10.59 -0.68
CA PHE A 202 -6.45 -11.63 -1.44
C PHE A 202 -6.77 -13.04 -0.93
N LEU A 203 -6.96 -13.23 0.38
CA LEU A 203 -7.43 -14.50 0.93
C LEU A 203 -8.86 -14.80 0.47
N CYS A 204 -9.76 -13.83 0.46
CA CYS A 204 -11.11 -14.00 -0.09
C CYS A 204 -11.09 -14.43 -1.57
N VAL A 205 -10.23 -13.81 -2.39
CA VAL A 205 -10.06 -14.25 -3.78
C VAL A 205 -9.48 -15.66 -3.84
N GLY A 206 -8.52 -16.01 -2.97
CA GLY A 206 -7.97 -17.35 -2.86
C GLY A 206 -9.03 -18.40 -2.57
N VAL A 207 -9.91 -18.15 -1.60
CA VAL A 207 -11.01 -19.04 -1.22
C VAL A 207 -11.91 -19.42 -2.42
N VAL A 208 -12.32 -18.44 -3.20
CA VAL A 208 -13.19 -18.73 -4.37
C VAL A 208 -12.39 -19.30 -5.54
N TYR A 209 -11.13 -18.89 -5.70
CA TYR A 209 -10.23 -19.43 -6.72
C TYR A 209 -9.94 -20.93 -6.52
N ASP A 210 -9.69 -21.36 -5.30
CA ASP A 210 -9.42 -22.76 -4.98
C ASP A 210 -10.62 -23.69 -5.28
N ARG A 211 -11.85 -23.11 -5.31
CA ARG A 211 -13.08 -23.84 -5.61
C ARG A 211 -13.46 -23.83 -7.07
N VAL A 212 -13.21 -22.73 -7.79
CA VAL A 212 -13.69 -22.50 -9.17
C VAL A 212 -12.56 -22.49 -10.20
N HIS A 213 -11.32 -22.32 -9.75
CA HIS A 213 -10.12 -22.18 -10.58
C HIS A 213 -10.20 -21.03 -11.61
N SER A 214 -11.00 -20.02 -11.32
CA SER A 214 -11.14 -18.80 -12.12
C SER A 214 -10.98 -17.56 -11.24
N ARG A 215 -10.34 -16.50 -11.79
CA ARG A 215 -10.23 -15.18 -11.14
C ARG A 215 -11.11 -14.13 -11.82
N LEU A 216 -11.75 -14.50 -12.91
CA LEU A 216 -12.56 -13.58 -13.69
C LEU A 216 -13.86 -13.25 -12.94
N ILE A 217 -14.15 -11.97 -12.79
CA ILE A 217 -15.35 -11.49 -12.10
C ILE A 217 -16.61 -12.06 -12.72
N ASN A 218 -16.63 -12.15 -14.05
CA ASN A 218 -17.77 -12.71 -14.80
C ASN A 218 -17.96 -14.22 -14.58
N SER A 219 -17.01 -14.92 -13.94
CA SER A 219 -17.18 -16.32 -13.57
C SER A 219 -18.07 -16.50 -12.35
N TYR A 220 -18.37 -15.44 -11.62
CA TYR A 220 -19.13 -15.44 -10.38
C TYR A 220 -20.47 -14.74 -10.52
N GLY A 221 -21.31 -14.84 -9.51
CA GLY A 221 -22.59 -14.17 -9.36
C GLY A 221 -23.50 -14.95 -8.40
N GLY A 222 -24.22 -14.23 -7.52
CA GLY A 222 -25.17 -14.82 -6.59
C GLY A 222 -24.55 -15.63 -5.45
N LEU A 223 -23.27 -15.44 -5.11
CA LEU A 223 -22.59 -16.20 -4.07
C LEU A 223 -23.22 -16.05 -2.69
N VAL A 224 -23.93 -14.95 -2.41
CA VAL A 224 -24.65 -14.74 -1.15
C VAL A 224 -25.60 -15.89 -0.81
N ASN A 225 -26.21 -16.53 -1.83
CA ASN A 225 -27.18 -17.60 -1.63
C ASN A 225 -26.54 -18.93 -1.21
N ILE A 226 -25.24 -19.13 -1.48
CA ILE A 226 -24.54 -20.39 -1.26
C ILE A 226 -23.43 -20.26 -0.22
N MET A 227 -22.78 -19.10 -0.18
CA MET A 227 -21.64 -18.82 0.68
C MET A 227 -21.90 -17.57 1.55
N PRO A 228 -22.91 -17.60 2.48
CA PRO A 228 -23.29 -16.43 3.26
C PRO A 228 -22.19 -15.96 4.21
N LYS A 229 -21.42 -16.85 4.85
CA LYS A 229 -20.30 -16.49 5.71
C LYS A 229 -19.20 -15.78 4.92
N TYR A 230 -18.84 -16.32 3.75
CA TYR A 230 -17.89 -15.71 2.83
C TYR A 230 -18.37 -14.30 2.41
N SER A 231 -19.64 -14.18 2.04
CA SER A 231 -20.22 -12.91 1.60
C SER A 231 -20.15 -11.85 2.69
N LEU A 232 -20.38 -12.23 3.95
CA LEU A 232 -20.30 -11.33 5.11
C LEU A 232 -18.87 -10.82 5.33
N VAL A 233 -17.88 -11.71 5.40
CA VAL A 233 -16.49 -11.30 5.64
C VAL A 233 -15.94 -10.49 4.48
N PHE A 234 -16.29 -10.86 3.24
CA PHE A 234 -15.90 -10.09 2.06
C PHE A 234 -16.52 -8.68 2.06
N ALA A 235 -17.77 -8.52 2.54
CA ALA A 235 -18.39 -7.21 2.74
C ALA A 235 -17.60 -6.35 3.72
N ILE A 236 -17.18 -6.90 4.86
CA ILE A 236 -16.42 -6.15 5.88
C ILE A 236 -15.09 -5.64 5.27
N PHE A 237 -14.35 -6.48 4.56
CA PHE A 237 -13.08 -6.07 3.94
C PHE A 237 -13.28 -5.09 2.79
N MET A 238 -14.32 -5.29 1.98
CA MET A 238 -14.68 -4.36 0.91
C MET A 238 -15.03 -2.98 1.49
N LEU A 239 -15.87 -2.93 2.53
CA LEU A 239 -16.22 -1.68 3.20
C LEU A 239 -15.01 -1.04 3.91
N GLY A 240 -14.10 -1.87 4.44
CA GLY A 240 -12.80 -1.41 4.96
C GLY A 240 -11.91 -0.78 3.89
N ALA A 241 -11.87 -1.35 2.69
CA ALA A 241 -11.14 -0.80 1.55
C ALA A 241 -11.79 0.46 0.97
N VAL A 242 -13.09 0.62 1.11
CA VAL A 242 -13.82 1.86 0.75
C VAL A 242 -13.59 2.99 1.76
N GLY A 243 -13.13 2.65 2.97
CA GLY A 243 -13.01 3.62 4.06
C GLY A 243 -14.35 3.96 4.72
N LEU A 244 -15.19 2.95 4.99
CA LEU A 244 -16.43 3.16 5.74
C LEU A 244 -16.13 3.53 7.21
N PRO A 245 -16.73 4.59 7.79
CA PRO A 245 -16.61 4.87 9.22
C PRO A 245 -16.89 3.65 10.09
N GLY A 246 -16.02 3.41 11.09
CA GLY A 246 -16.04 2.20 11.92
C GLY A 246 -15.11 1.08 11.40
N THR A 247 -14.43 1.28 10.28
CA THR A 247 -13.37 0.39 9.80
C THR A 247 -12.00 1.07 9.88
N SER A 248 -10.94 0.27 9.94
CA SER A 248 -9.57 0.79 10.05
C SER A 248 -9.14 1.62 8.81
N GLY A 249 -9.67 1.32 7.62
CA GLY A 249 -9.37 2.07 6.39
C GLY A 249 -9.79 3.53 6.46
N PHE A 250 -10.94 3.80 7.06
CA PHE A 250 -11.44 5.17 7.24
C PHE A 250 -10.47 6.05 8.03
N ILE A 251 -9.95 5.54 9.14
CA ILE A 251 -9.07 6.32 10.04
C ILE A 251 -7.80 6.78 9.31
N GLY A 252 -7.14 5.87 8.59
CA GLY A 252 -5.92 6.20 7.84
C GLY A 252 -6.16 7.25 6.77
N GLU A 253 -7.18 7.05 5.95
CA GLU A 253 -7.48 7.95 4.82
C GLU A 253 -7.96 9.33 5.29
N ILE A 254 -8.84 9.41 6.29
CA ILE A 254 -9.33 10.71 6.77
C ILE A 254 -8.20 11.53 7.42
N LEU A 255 -7.30 10.90 8.17
CA LEU A 255 -6.15 11.60 8.75
C LEU A 255 -5.19 12.12 7.67
N VAL A 256 -4.94 11.33 6.62
CA VAL A 256 -4.14 11.78 5.47
C VAL A 256 -4.80 12.97 4.78
N LEU A 257 -6.09 12.92 4.52
CA LEU A 257 -6.84 14.01 3.89
C LEU A 257 -6.82 15.28 4.75
N LEU A 258 -6.98 15.14 6.07
CA LEU A 258 -6.87 16.27 7.00
C LEU A 258 -5.46 16.88 6.99
N GLY A 259 -4.42 16.05 6.99
CA GLY A 259 -3.04 16.52 6.86
C GLY A 259 -2.77 17.22 5.53
N ALA A 260 -3.28 16.68 4.43
CA ALA A 260 -3.19 17.30 3.11
C ALA A 260 -3.94 18.63 3.05
N PHE A 261 -5.13 18.72 3.63
CA PHE A 261 -5.93 19.93 3.68
C PHE A 261 -5.21 21.07 4.40
N GLN A 262 -4.52 20.77 5.48
CA GLN A 262 -3.74 21.76 6.23
C GLN A 262 -2.58 22.37 5.42
N LYS A 263 -2.03 21.61 4.46
CA LYS A 263 -0.89 22.05 3.63
C LYS A 263 -1.31 22.60 2.28
N ASN A 264 -2.23 21.93 1.61
CA ASN A 264 -2.67 22.33 0.28
C ASN A 264 -4.10 21.85 0.01
N PHE A 265 -5.02 22.79 -0.04
CA PHE A 265 -6.43 22.54 -0.27
C PHE A 265 -6.73 21.82 -1.60
N LEU A 266 -6.04 22.22 -2.69
CA LEU A 266 -6.24 21.61 -4.00
C LEU A 266 -5.82 20.12 -4.00
N VAL A 267 -4.68 19.82 -3.35
CA VAL A 267 -4.18 18.44 -3.22
C VAL A 267 -5.18 17.58 -2.44
N ALA A 268 -5.76 18.10 -1.36
CA ALA A 268 -6.76 17.41 -0.57
C ALA A 268 -8.04 17.12 -1.38
N ILE A 269 -8.54 18.09 -2.16
CA ILE A 269 -9.71 17.90 -3.04
C ILE A 269 -9.41 16.80 -4.09
N LEU A 270 -8.27 16.88 -4.76
CA LEU A 270 -7.92 15.89 -5.78
C LEU A 270 -7.76 14.48 -5.18
N ALA A 271 -7.15 14.38 -3.99
CA ALA A 271 -7.05 13.12 -3.29
C ALA A 271 -8.42 12.57 -2.86
N SER A 272 -9.36 13.42 -2.43
CA SER A 272 -10.70 12.99 -2.01
C SER A 272 -11.52 12.33 -3.14
N VAL A 273 -11.22 12.66 -4.41
CA VAL A 273 -11.80 11.96 -5.57
C VAL A 273 -11.47 10.46 -5.53
N GLY A 274 -10.29 10.09 -4.99
CA GLY A 274 -9.89 8.70 -4.82
C GLY A 274 -10.82 7.90 -3.91
N VAL A 275 -11.39 8.50 -2.87
CA VAL A 275 -12.36 7.86 -1.97
C VAL A 275 -13.63 7.48 -2.74
N VAL A 276 -14.12 8.40 -3.58
CA VAL A 276 -15.31 8.16 -4.42
C VAL A 276 -15.05 7.07 -5.44
N LEU A 277 -13.90 7.10 -6.10
CA LEU A 277 -13.49 6.06 -7.05
C LEU A 277 -13.27 4.72 -6.36
N GLY A 278 -12.70 4.72 -5.14
CA GLY A 278 -12.53 3.55 -4.29
C GLY A 278 -13.86 2.85 -4.01
N ALA A 279 -14.86 3.63 -3.61
CA ALA A 279 -16.21 3.13 -3.42
C ALA A 279 -16.78 2.56 -4.72
N ALA A 280 -16.59 3.24 -5.84
CA ALA A 280 -17.13 2.82 -7.13
C ALA A 280 -16.60 1.44 -7.54
N TYR A 281 -15.28 1.21 -7.59
CA TYR A 281 -14.74 -0.08 -8.05
C TYR A 281 -14.95 -1.21 -7.05
N MET A 282 -14.91 -0.95 -5.74
CA MET A 282 -15.11 -1.99 -4.72
C MET A 282 -16.57 -2.43 -4.62
N LEU A 283 -17.52 -1.49 -4.59
CA LEU A 283 -18.94 -1.82 -4.60
C LEU A 283 -19.35 -2.52 -5.91
N TRP A 284 -18.76 -2.10 -7.03
CA TRP A 284 -19.00 -2.77 -8.31
C TRP A 284 -18.47 -4.21 -8.31
N LEU A 285 -17.27 -4.46 -7.76
CA LEU A 285 -16.73 -5.79 -7.59
C LEU A 285 -17.66 -6.64 -6.73
N TYR A 286 -18.03 -6.14 -5.55
CA TYR A 286 -18.91 -6.84 -4.61
C TYR A 286 -20.25 -7.19 -5.24
N LYS A 287 -20.90 -6.22 -5.91
CA LYS A 287 -22.16 -6.43 -6.61
C LYS A 287 -22.07 -7.57 -7.64
N ARG A 288 -21.01 -7.60 -8.45
CA ARG A 288 -20.85 -8.60 -9.50
C ARG A 288 -20.57 -10.01 -8.98
N VAL A 289 -19.81 -10.12 -7.89
CA VAL A 289 -19.38 -11.42 -7.34
C VAL A 289 -20.42 -11.99 -6.38
N ILE A 290 -20.93 -11.16 -5.48
CA ILE A 290 -21.78 -11.62 -4.36
C ILE A 290 -23.25 -11.59 -4.71
N PHE A 291 -23.72 -10.52 -5.34
CA PHE A 291 -25.13 -10.40 -5.73
C PHE A 291 -25.36 -10.85 -7.17
N GLY A 292 -26.61 -10.79 -7.60
CA GLY A 292 -27.03 -11.20 -8.93
C GLY A 292 -27.62 -12.61 -8.96
N LYS A 293 -27.85 -13.10 -10.17
CA LYS A 293 -28.49 -14.42 -10.38
C LYS A 293 -27.45 -15.53 -10.33
N LEU A 294 -27.75 -16.61 -9.64
CA LEU A 294 -26.95 -17.83 -9.59
C LEU A 294 -27.27 -18.70 -10.82
N GLU A 295 -26.74 -18.37 -11.99
CA GLU A 295 -27.03 -19.04 -13.24
C GLU A 295 -26.11 -20.24 -13.54
N LYS A 296 -24.89 -20.23 -12.98
CA LYS A 296 -23.87 -21.24 -13.27
C LYS A 296 -24.03 -22.46 -12.37
N LYS A 297 -24.26 -23.63 -12.98
CA LYS A 297 -24.40 -24.90 -12.24
C LYS A 297 -23.20 -25.27 -11.39
N GLU A 298 -21.99 -24.86 -11.80
CA GLU A 298 -20.74 -25.10 -11.06
C GLU A 298 -20.75 -24.36 -9.71
N LEU A 299 -21.28 -23.14 -9.67
CA LEU A 299 -21.36 -22.35 -8.44
C LEU A 299 -22.32 -22.96 -7.42
N MET A 300 -23.40 -23.60 -7.86
CA MET A 300 -24.43 -24.20 -6.98
C MET A 300 -23.87 -25.33 -6.07
N LYS A 301 -22.73 -25.91 -6.43
CA LYS A 301 -22.09 -26.99 -5.67
C LYS A 301 -21.04 -26.49 -4.68
N LEU A 302 -20.77 -25.20 -4.63
CA LEU A 302 -19.74 -24.66 -3.76
C LEU A 302 -20.13 -24.80 -2.29
N LYS A 303 -19.14 -25.12 -1.46
CA LYS A 303 -19.27 -25.11 -0.01
C LYS A 303 -18.78 -23.77 0.53
N ASP A 304 -19.46 -23.26 1.55
CA ASP A 304 -19.05 -22.05 2.27
C ASP A 304 -17.68 -22.25 2.95
N LEU A 305 -17.21 -21.27 3.69
CA LEU A 305 -15.93 -21.27 4.38
C LEU A 305 -15.77 -22.50 5.27
N ASN A 306 -14.62 -23.17 5.17
CA ASN A 306 -14.24 -24.20 6.10
C ASN A 306 -13.82 -23.59 7.47
N SER A 307 -13.56 -24.41 8.48
CA SER A 307 -13.24 -23.94 9.83
C SER A 307 -11.97 -23.08 9.87
N SER A 308 -10.92 -23.47 9.16
CA SER A 308 -9.65 -22.73 9.10
C SER A 308 -9.79 -21.41 8.36
N GLU A 309 -10.45 -21.41 7.19
CA GLU A 309 -10.75 -20.19 6.44
C GLU A 309 -11.60 -19.22 7.25
N SER A 310 -12.64 -19.73 7.92
CA SER A 310 -13.51 -18.95 8.80
C SER A 310 -12.69 -18.32 9.94
N LEU A 311 -11.88 -19.09 10.64
CA LEU A 311 -11.08 -18.59 11.75
C LEU A 311 -10.20 -17.42 11.32
N ILE A 312 -9.44 -17.60 10.24
CA ILE A 312 -8.51 -16.56 9.76
C ILE A 312 -9.26 -15.31 9.32
N LEU A 313 -10.31 -15.46 8.51
CA LEU A 313 -11.04 -14.33 7.94
C LEU A 313 -11.83 -13.58 9.02
N PHE A 314 -12.45 -14.27 9.98
CA PHE A 314 -13.17 -13.60 11.09
C PHE A 314 -12.24 -12.88 12.04
N ILE A 315 -11.04 -13.41 12.32
CA ILE A 315 -10.01 -12.68 13.10
C ILE A 315 -9.59 -11.40 12.38
N LEU A 316 -9.29 -11.47 11.09
CA LEU A 316 -8.93 -10.28 10.31
C LEU A 316 -10.08 -9.27 10.23
N ALA A 317 -11.32 -9.73 10.08
CA ALA A 317 -12.52 -8.88 10.10
C ALA A 317 -12.68 -8.19 11.46
N GLY A 318 -12.52 -8.94 12.55
CA GLY A 318 -12.54 -8.41 13.91
C GLY A 318 -11.48 -7.34 14.14
N LEU A 319 -10.24 -7.57 13.68
CA LEU A 319 -9.15 -6.60 13.77
C LEU A 319 -9.44 -5.35 12.92
N THR A 320 -10.02 -5.50 11.73
CA THR A 320 -10.38 -4.37 10.87
C THR A 320 -11.41 -3.46 11.53
N LEU A 321 -12.43 -4.04 12.18
CA LEU A 321 -13.44 -3.29 12.94
C LEU A 321 -12.87 -2.74 14.25
N PHE A 322 -12.12 -3.54 14.99
CA PHE A 322 -11.52 -3.15 16.25
C PHE A 322 -10.63 -1.90 16.09
N LEU A 323 -9.73 -1.89 15.12
CA LEU A 323 -8.88 -0.74 14.83
C LEU A 323 -9.65 0.46 14.27
N GLY A 324 -10.83 0.23 13.68
CA GLY A 324 -11.73 1.29 13.25
C GLY A 324 -12.42 2.01 14.42
N PHE A 325 -12.76 1.28 15.49
CA PHE A 325 -13.39 1.86 16.69
C PHE A 325 -12.39 2.34 17.74
N TYR A 326 -11.22 1.70 17.83
CA TYR A 326 -10.17 2.00 18.83
C TYR A 326 -8.81 2.29 18.16
N PRO A 327 -8.72 3.36 17.32
CA PRO A 327 -7.47 3.70 16.64
C PRO A 327 -6.38 4.18 17.59
N SER A 328 -6.73 4.67 18.80
CA SER A 328 -5.81 5.21 19.79
C SER A 328 -4.73 4.19 20.19
N ILE A 329 -5.03 2.91 20.22
CA ILE A 329 -4.05 1.85 20.53
C ILE A 329 -2.79 1.94 19.62
N ILE A 330 -2.95 2.31 18.36
CA ILE A 330 -1.85 2.49 17.42
C ILE A 330 -1.35 3.94 17.46
N LEU A 331 -2.27 4.92 17.43
CA LEU A 331 -1.92 6.33 17.34
C LEU A 331 -1.12 6.79 18.56
N ASP A 332 -1.51 6.42 19.78
CA ASP A 332 -0.80 6.79 21.01
C ASP A 332 0.62 6.20 21.04
N THR A 333 0.80 5.01 20.47
CA THR A 333 2.13 4.37 20.39
C THR A 333 3.10 5.12 19.47
N ILE A 334 2.61 5.69 18.36
CA ILE A 334 3.44 6.36 17.35
C ILE A 334 3.58 7.86 17.58
N HIS A 335 2.69 8.46 18.37
CA HIS A 335 2.55 9.90 18.56
C HIS A 335 3.86 10.62 18.90
N VAL A 336 4.56 10.15 19.94
CA VAL A 336 5.84 10.73 20.38
C VAL A 336 6.92 10.64 19.29
N SER A 337 6.97 9.53 18.57
CA SER A 337 7.94 9.33 17.49
C SER A 337 7.66 10.23 16.29
N VAL A 338 6.39 10.45 15.97
CA VAL A 338 5.96 11.35 14.87
C VAL A 338 6.25 12.81 15.23
N ASP A 339 5.92 13.23 16.45
CA ASP A 339 6.22 14.58 16.94
C ASP A 339 7.73 14.86 16.90
N LYS A 340 8.55 13.90 17.34
CA LYS A 340 10.01 14.01 17.25
C LYS A 340 10.48 14.15 15.80
N LEU A 341 9.99 13.31 14.89
CA LEU A 341 10.36 13.36 13.47
C LEU A 341 10.05 14.73 12.86
N ILE A 342 8.88 15.29 13.15
CA ILE A 342 8.46 16.59 12.64
C ILE A 342 9.33 17.72 13.21
N ASN A 343 9.61 17.68 14.51
CA ASN A 343 10.46 18.67 15.16
C ASN A 343 11.89 18.64 14.61
N ASP A 344 12.48 17.45 14.47
CA ASP A 344 13.83 17.28 13.91
C ASP A 344 13.90 17.76 12.46
N TYR A 345 12.85 17.49 11.67
CA TYR A 345 12.71 17.97 10.29
C TYR A 345 12.64 19.52 10.24
N GLN A 346 11.77 20.15 11.03
CA GLN A 346 11.62 21.60 11.06
C GLN A 346 12.90 22.31 11.52
N MET A 347 13.55 21.79 12.56
CA MET A 347 14.85 22.31 13.02
C MET A 347 15.90 22.24 11.92
N SER A 348 15.97 21.15 11.18
CA SER A 348 16.93 20.98 10.10
C SER A 348 16.70 21.96 8.95
N LEU A 349 15.46 22.31 8.63
CA LEU A 349 15.15 23.35 7.63
C LEU A 349 15.59 24.72 8.10
N ILE A 350 15.28 25.12 9.33
CA ILE A 350 15.67 26.42 9.90
C ILE A 350 17.20 26.59 9.86
N LEU A 351 17.95 25.56 10.28
CA LEU A 351 19.42 25.60 10.31
C LEU A 351 20.07 25.68 8.91
N ASN A 352 19.35 25.34 7.84
CA ASN A 352 19.84 25.43 6.48
C ASN A 352 19.36 26.69 5.74
N THR A 353 18.33 27.40 6.26
CA THR A 353 17.85 28.68 5.71
C THR A 353 18.61 29.87 6.27
N VAL A 354 19.26 29.76 7.41
CA VAL A 354 20.04 30.84 8.09
C VAL A 354 21.47 30.96 7.53
N LYS A 355 21.82 30.27 6.47
CA LYS A 355 23.10 30.40 5.75
C LYS A 355 22.85 30.96 4.34
#